data_aef75e39be47b8ae5d9aeaa8891b979b
#
_entry.id   aef75e39be47b8ae5d9aeaa8891b979b
#
_cell.length_a   1.000
_cell.length_b   1.000
_cell.length_c   1.000
_cell.angle_alpha   90.00
_cell.angle_beta   90.00
_cell.angle_gamma   90.00
#
_symmetry.space_group_name_H-M   'P 1'
#
loop_
_entity.id
_entity.type
_entity.pdbx_description
1 polymer ?
#
loop_
_entity_poly.entity_id
_entity_poly.type
_entity_poly.pdbx_seq_one_letter_code
_entity_poly.pdbx_strand_id
1 'polypeptide(L)'
;MSEPVDHNKNESTAPRHPFVEKAVLVLVLLSLGTLAYGGHRVGWKVSKFSALWSQTSEKEDWCDLHHVPESVCIECDPKLVPKAKEFGWCTKHGVPECPLCHPETASVPVKDLEKITQRAEHGLKSQERSTNNPICKSHQRRIQFASLEEVEKAGITVDAAWTAQMTEFLSAPAEIIFDQTKVAHLAARSSGTVWRVMRHLGEKVKPGEMLALVDSMEVGKAKSDLLQMVALSQLRTLTLGRLRAAGQATPFATLEEAESSLRESTIKLNAARQSLVNLGLPMDNINMQGITTEMLESKLHFLGIPADIASKLDPAKTTRNLLPLVSPMDGIIVSREVVAGEVVDASKILFEVVDNEHKWMTLDVKSEDARFLHLGQKVLFQENQSIKDIACNLSWVSTQADLKTRTVKARANLNDEGGKMRANTFGT
;
A
#
# COMPACT_ATOMS: atom_id res chain seq x y z
N MET A 1 -42.98 -7.35 -31.73
CA MET A 1 -44.32 -7.97 -31.59
C MET A 1 -44.65 -8.00 -30.12
N SER A 2 -45.53 -7.12 -29.73
CA SER A 2 -46.57 -7.13 -28.70
C SER A 2 -46.84 -5.69 -28.27
N GLU A 3 -48.06 -5.36 -28.54
CA GLU A 3 -48.70 -4.04 -28.53
C GLU A 3 -48.94 -3.50 -27.11
N PRO A 4 -49.25 -2.17 -27.00
CA PRO A 4 -49.57 -1.52 -25.74
C PRO A 4 -51.06 -1.63 -25.42
N VAL A 5 -51.39 -1.79 -24.14
CA VAL A 5 -52.74 -1.78 -23.62
C VAL A 5 -53.16 -0.36 -23.25
N ASP A 6 -54.19 0.09 -23.95
CA ASP A 6 -54.92 1.33 -23.75
C ASP A 6 -55.93 1.16 -22.59
N HIS A 7 -55.91 2.05 -21.61
CA HIS A 7 -56.98 2.17 -20.60
C HIS A 7 -57.51 3.60 -20.52
N ASN A 8 -58.50 3.81 -21.37
CA ASN A 8 -59.44 4.90 -21.32
C ASN A 8 -60.41 4.72 -20.12
N LYS A 9 -60.47 5.67 -19.20
CA LYS A 9 -61.52 5.80 -18.22
C LYS A 9 -62.15 7.21 -18.25
N ASN A 10 -63.39 7.23 -18.71
CA ASN A 10 -64.30 8.32 -18.65
C ASN A 10 -64.36 9.00 -17.27
N GLU A 11 -64.17 10.30 -17.22
CA GLU A 11 -64.66 11.15 -16.16
C GLU A 11 -65.89 11.91 -16.62
N SER A 12 -67.01 11.67 -15.91
CA SER A 12 -68.26 12.36 -16.05
C SER A 12 -68.14 13.79 -15.51
N THR A 13 -68.28 14.78 -16.37
CA THR A 13 -68.37 16.19 -16.00
C THR A 13 -69.78 16.52 -15.59
N ALA A 14 -70.03 16.80 -14.28
CA ALA A 14 -71.20 17.45 -13.80
C ALA A 14 -71.21 18.98 -14.14
N PRO A 15 -72.29 19.62 -14.48
CA PRO A 15 -72.34 21.02 -14.89
C PRO A 15 -72.09 21.94 -13.70
N ARG A 16 -71.04 22.71 -13.72
CA ARG A 16 -70.73 23.76 -12.75
C ARG A 16 -71.54 25.00 -13.07
N HIS A 17 -72.33 25.45 -12.10
CA HIS A 17 -73.14 26.70 -12.20
C HIS A 17 -72.15 27.91 -12.20
N PRO A 18 -72.24 28.81 -13.20
CA PRO A 18 -71.34 29.96 -13.36
C PRO A 18 -71.46 31.03 -12.23
N PHE A 19 -72.49 30.91 -11.39
CA PHE A 19 -72.73 31.82 -10.26
C PHE A 19 -71.78 31.53 -9.04
N VAL A 20 -71.39 30.28 -8.82
CA VAL A 20 -70.56 29.87 -7.69
C VAL A 20 -69.12 30.25 -7.95
N GLU A 21 -68.63 30.19 -9.17
CA GLU A 21 -67.24 30.58 -9.49
C GLU A 21 -67.02 32.10 -9.33
N LYS A 22 -68.01 32.91 -9.68
CA LYS A 22 -67.92 34.35 -9.51
C LYS A 22 -67.95 34.75 -8.00
N ALA A 23 -68.78 34.06 -7.20
CA ALA A 23 -68.86 34.31 -5.76
C ALA A 23 -67.58 33.93 -5.00
N VAL A 24 -66.96 32.80 -5.39
CA VAL A 24 -65.64 32.37 -4.80
C VAL A 24 -64.54 33.34 -5.21
N LEU A 25 -64.51 33.82 -6.45
CA LEU A 25 -63.52 34.79 -6.92
C LEU A 25 -63.62 36.12 -6.18
N VAL A 26 -64.83 36.64 -5.91
CA VAL A 26 -65.04 37.85 -5.12
C VAL A 26 -64.65 37.67 -3.67
N LEU A 27 -64.93 36.51 -3.06
CA LEU A 27 -64.47 36.17 -1.71
C LEU A 27 -62.94 36.11 -1.59
N VAL A 28 -62.25 35.52 -2.57
CA VAL A 28 -60.78 35.44 -2.60
C VAL A 28 -60.19 36.84 -2.79
N LEU A 29 -60.75 37.67 -3.66
CA LEU A 29 -60.30 39.05 -3.86
C LEU A 29 -60.51 39.93 -2.63
N LEU A 30 -61.66 39.77 -1.92
CA LEU A 30 -61.91 40.46 -0.64
C LEU A 30 -60.96 40.02 0.46
N SER A 31 -60.64 38.72 0.55
CA SER A 31 -59.69 38.21 1.54
C SER A 31 -58.27 38.68 1.25
N LEU A 32 -57.85 38.73 -0.01
CA LEU A 32 -56.53 39.24 -0.41
C LEU A 32 -56.48 40.78 -0.20
N GLY A 33 -57.54 41.49 -0.45
CA GLY A 33 -57.63 42.94 -0.19
C GLY A 33 -57.57 43.29 1.30
N THR A 34 -58.23 42.51 2.14
CA THR A 34 -58.13 42.70 3.63
C THR A 34 -56.76 42.31 4.17
N LEU A 35 -56.12 41.27 3.60
CA LEU A 35 -54.77 40.88 3.96
C LEU A 35 -53.76 41.94 3.51
N ALA A 36 -53.87 42.49 2.33
CA ALA A 36 -53.00 43.55 1.82
C ALA A 36 -53.15 44.85 2.63
N TYR A 37 -54.42 45.23 2.94
CA TYR A 37 -54.70 46.41 3.75
C TYR A 37 -54.21 46.25 5.20
N GLY A 38 -54.41 45.06 5.79
CA GLY A 38 -53.88 44.72 7.11
C GLY A 38 -52.36 44.73 7.15
N GLY A 39 -51.73 44.12 6.16
CA GLY A 39 -50.26 44.11 6.04
C GLY A 39 -49.64 45.48 5.83
N HIS A 40 -50.33 46.35 5.06
CA HIS A 40 -49.87 47.72 4.87
C HIS A 40 -49.97 48.57 6.16
N ARG A 41 -51.02 48.39 6.98
CA ARG A 41 -51.18 49.06 8.25
C ARG A 41 -50.16 48.59 9.34
N VAL A 42 -49.74 47.32 9.31
CA VAL A 42 -48.82 46.71 10.28
C VAL A 42 -47.37 46.76 9.76
N GLY A 43 -47.13 47.34 8.58
CA GLY A 43 -45.79 47.47 8.00
C GLY A 43 -45.13 46.14 7.59
N TRP A 44 -45.93 45.12 7.27
CA TRP A 44 -45.50 43.77 6.87
C TRP A 44 -44.56 43.07 7.90
N LYS A 45 -44.59 43.49 9.15
CA LYS A 45 -43.90 42.80 10.24
C LYS A 45 -44.71 41.57 10.65
N VAL A 46 -44.40 40.41 10.11
CA VAL A 46 -44.99 39.14 10.53
C VAL A 46 -44.28 38.72 11.81
N SER A 47 -44.95 38.77 12.93
CA SER A 47 -44.48 38.21 14.20
C SER A 47 -44.28 36.69 14.04
N LYS A 48 -43.18 36.15 14.62
CA LYS A 48 -42.86 34.73 14.58
C LYS A 48 -44.09 33.93 15.12
N PHE A 49 -44.40 32.82 14.48
CA PHE A 49 -45.57 31.95 14.80
C PHE A 49 -45.61 31.49 16.26
N SER A 50 -44.44 31.49 16.95
CA SER A 50 -44.29 31.21 18.38
C SER A 50 -44.90 32.29 19.29
N ALA A 51 -45.08 33.55 18.82
CA ALA A 51 -45.64 34.64 19.59
C ALA A 51 -47.15 34.58 19.74
N LEU A 52 -47.86 33.70 18.99
CA LEU A 52 -49.30 33.51 19.05
C LEU A 52 -49.78 32.62 20.21
N TRP A 53 -48.86 31.95 20.90
CA TRP A 53 -49.22 30.99 21.97
C TRP A 53 -48.59 31.30 23.33
N SER A 54 -47.74 32.32 23.47
CA SER A 54 -47.20 32.77 24.75
C SER A 54 -47.85 34.09 25.14
N GLN A 55 -48.84 34.05 26.00
CA GLN A 55 -49.28 35.19 26.76
C GLN A 55 -48.31 35.42 27.93
N THR A 56 -47.25 36.17 27.68
CA THR A 56 -46.53 36.92 28.70
C THR A 56 -45.90 38.14 28.02
N SER A 57 -46.50 39.26 28.22
CA SER A 57 -45.96 40.56 27.84
C SER A 57 -44.85 40.95 28.85
N GLU A 58 -43.74 40.30 28.82
CA GLU A 58 -42.46 40.87 29.22
C GLU A 58 -41.90 41.59 27.99
N LYS A 59 -41.65 42.89 28.05
CA LYS A 59 -40.80 43.55 27.08
C LYS A 59 -39.55 42.74 26.99
N GLU A 60 -39.31 42.13 25.85
CA GLU A 60 -38.08 41.41 25.61
C GLU A 60 -36.95 42.43 25.79
N ASP A 61 -36.22 42.30 26.90
CA ASP A 61 -34.97 42.97 27.18
C ASP A 61 -33.88 42.35 26.30
N TRP A 62 -33.97 42.63 24.98
CA TRP A 62 -33.13 42.01 23.97
C TRP A 62 -32.49 43.07 23.06
N CYS A 63 -31.17 43.08 22.98
CA CYS A 63 -30.44 43.94 22.07
C CYS A 63 -30.37 43.35 20.68
N ASP A 64 -31.11 43.94 19.73
CA ASP A 64 -31.17 43.47 18.32
C ASP A 64 -29.83 43.55 17.60
N LEU A 65 -28.91 44.43 18.04
CA LEU A 65 -27.58 44.60 17.41
C LEU A 65 -26.57 43.55 17.89
N HIS A 66 -26.61 43.17 19.16
CA HIS A 66 -25.59 42.32 19.77
C HIS A 66 -26.13 40.95 20.22
N HIS A 67 -27.43 40.70 20.03
CA HIS A 67 -28.10 39.40 20.31
C HIS A 67 -27.94 38.93 21.77
N VAL A 68 -27.99 39.83 22.69
CA VAL A 68 -27.96 39.59 24.14
C VAL A 68 -29.02 40.43 24.81
N PRO A 69 -29.48 40.14 26.08
CA PRO A 69 -30.38 41.01 26.81
C PRO A 69 -29.79 42.43 26.97
N GLU A 70 -30.63 43.49 26.80
CA GLU A 70 -30.22 44.90 26.92
C GLU A 70 -29.63 45.19 28.28
N SER A 71 -30.19 44.59 29.34
CA SER A 71 -29.76 44.73 30.73
C SER A 71 -28.31 44.26 30.99
N VAL A 72 -27.75 43.45 30.09
CA VAL A 72 -26.37 42.93 30.19
C VAL A 72 -25.52 43.24 28.96
N CYS A 73 -26.03 44.06 28.05
CA CYS A 73 -25.32 44.42 26.82
C CYS A 73 -24.26 45.50 27.10
N ILE A 74 -23.02 45.09 27.28
CA ILE A 74 -21.87 45.99 27.58
C ILE A 74 -21.44 46.85 26.39
N GLU A 75 -21.75 46.45 25.17
CA GLU A 75 -21.44 47.25 23.97
C GLU A 75 -22.39 48.44 23.84
N CYS A 76 -23.66 48.30 24.28
CA CYS A 76 -24.64 49.40 24.29
C CYS A 76 -24.55 50.27 25.52
N ASP A 77 -24.30 49.69 26.69
CA ASP A 77 -24.05 50.41 27.93
C ASP A 77 -22.71 50.01 28.58
N PRO A 78 -21.64 50.78 28.32
CA PRO A 78 -20.32 50.48 28.89
C PRO A 78 -20.27 50.56 30.43
N LYS A 79 -21.32 51.12 31.07
CA LYS A 79 -21.40 51.17 32.55
C LYS A 79 -21.71 49.81 33.15
N LEU A 80 -22.25 48.90 32.39
CA LEU A 80 -22.52 47.51 32.78
C LEU A 80 -21.23 46.67 32.86
N VAL A 81 -20.11 47.15 32.31
CA VAL A 81 -18.82 46.48 32.49
C VAL A 81 -18.48 46.47 33.96
N PRO A 82 -18.43 45.30 34.64
CA PRO A 82 -18.00 45.23 36.02
C PRO A 82 -16.64 45.90 36.11
N LYS A 83 -16.47 46.85 37.01
CA LYS A 83 -15.15 47.37 37.34
C LYS A 83 -14.36 46.23 37.97
N ALA A 84 -13.74 45.40 37.11
CA ALA A 84 -12.89 44.32 37.55
C ALA A 84 -11.72 44.94 38.33
N LYS A 85 -11.40 44.39 39.49
CA LYS A 85 -10.14 44.68 40.14
C LYS A 85 -9.05 44.35 39.14
N GLU A 86 -8.22 45.33 38.80
CA GLU A 86 -7.04 45.10 37.99
C GLU A 86 -6.01 44.39 38.88
N PHE A 87 -5.80 43.09 38.63
CA PHE A 87 -4.79 42.28 39.34
C PHE A 87 -3.41 42.45 38.72
N GLY A 88 -3.36 43.00 37.52
CA GLY A 88 -2.12 43.28 36.79
C GLY A 88 -1.41 42.04 36.31
N TRP A 89 -0.09 42.09 36.24
CA TRP A 89 0.73 41.01 35.71
C TRP A 89 0.98 39.90 36.75
N CYS A 90 0.59 38.67 36.41
CA CYS A 90 0.86 37.52 37.26
C CYS A 90 2.29 36.99 37.01
N THR A 91 3.18 37.15 38.00
CA THR A 91 4.56 36.67 37.92
C THR A 91 4.67 35.14 37.93
N LYS A 92 3.68 34.44 38.52
CA LYS A 92 3.66 32.97 38.61
C LYS A 92 3.33 32.32 37.28
N HIS A 93 2.40 32.86 36.50
CA HIS A 93 1.92 32.28 35.28
C HIS A 93 2.27 33.10 34.02
N GLY A 94 2.90 34.26 34.18
CA GLY A 94 3.39 35.10 33.09
C GLY A 94 2.30 35.65 32.16
N VAL A 95 1.11 35.92 32.70
CA VAL A 95 -0.04 36.49 31.99
C VAL A 95 -0.67 37.63 32.74
N PRO A 96 -1.24 38.64 32.07
CA PRO A 96 -2.02 39.67 32.73
C PRO A 96 -3.38 39.10 33.17
N GLU A 97 -3.95 39.66 34.27
CA GLU A 97 -5.29 39.27 34.74
C GLU A 97 -5.48 37.74 34.81
N CYS A 98 -4.57 37.08 35.48
CA CYS A 98 -4.44 35.61 35.43
C CYS A 98 -5.70 34.88 35.95
N PRO A 99 -6.45 34.16 35.11
CA PRO A 99 -7.65 33.46 35.54
C PRO A 99 -7.38 32.24 36.43
N LEU A 100 -6.13 31.74 36.46
CA LEU A 100 -5.72 30.62 37.31
C LEU A 100 -5.53 31.07 38.78
N CYS A 101 -5.02 32.30 38.98
CA CYS A 101 -4.88 32.88 40.33
C CYS A 101 -6.13 33.64 40.78
N HIS A 102 -6.86 34.20 39.84
CA HIS A 102 -8.03 35.04 40.03
C HIS A 102 -9.16 34.57 39.10
N PRO A 103 -9.87 33.48 39.44
CA PRO A 103 -10.94 32.93 38.61
C PRO A 103 -12.06 33.93 38.29
N GLU A 104 -12.25 34.93 39.16
CA GLU A 104 -13.22 36.04 38.99
C GLU A 104 -12.92 36.93 37.78
N THR A 105 -11.71 36.89 37.23
CA THR A 105 -11.36 37.64 36.01
C THR A 105 -11.83 36.93 34.74
N ALA A 106 -12.15 35.63 34.79
CA ALA A 106 -12.64 34.87 33.66
C ALA A 106 -14.15 35.08 33.45
N SER A 107 -14.54 35.48 32.25
CA SER A 107 -15.95 35.56 31.85
C SER A 107 -16.57 34.20 31.54
N VAL A 108 -15.76 33.13 31.45
CA VAL A 108 -16.16 31.76 31.25
C VAL A 108 -15.69 30.92 32.43
N PRO A 109 -16.56 30.10 33.04
CA PRO A 109 -16.16 29.23 34.13
C PRO A 109 -15.08 28.27 33.70
N VAL A 110 -13.99 28.22 34.46
CA VAL A 110 -12.90 27.29 34.21
C VAL A 110 -13.25 25.94 34.82
N LYS A 111 -13.52 24.94 34.00
CA LYS A 111 -13.74 23.57 34.45
C LYS A 111 -12.38 22.94 34.79
N ASP A 112 -12.35 22.10 35.84
CA ASP A 112 -11.13 21.37 36.25
C ASP A 112 -9.89 22.26 36.54
N LEU A 113 -10.09 23.36 37.27
CA LEU A 113 -9.05 24.34 37.60
C LEU A 113 -7.77 23.71 38.15
N GLU A 114 -7.86 22.64 38.96
CA GLU A 114 -6.70 21.93 39.50
C GLU A 114 -5.84 21.27 38.40
N LYS A 115 -6.48 20.63 37.43
CA LYS A 115 -5.76 20.00 36.30
C LYS A 115 -5.08 21.03 35.42
N ILE A 116 -5.77 22.16 35.18
CA ILE A 116 -5.23 23.27 34.39
C ILE A 116 -4.03 23.88 35.10
N THR A 117 -4.15 24.12 36.43
CA THR A 117 -3.05 24.65 37.23
C THR A 117 -1.83 23.73 37.24
N GLN A 118 -2.03 22.41 37.42
CA GLN A 118 -0.95 21.42 37.35
C GLN A 118 -0.25 21.43 35.99
N ARG A 119 -1.00 21.49 34.89
CA ARG A 119 -0.43 21.58 33.52
C ARG A 119 0.36 22.87 33.33
N ALA A 120 -0.18 24.00 33.80
CA ALA A 120 0.50 25.29 33.70
C ALA A 120 1.82 25.30 34.51
N GLU A 121 1.83 24.72 35.71
CA GLU A 121 3.03 24.59 36.55
C GLU A 121 4.06 23.65 35.91
N HIS A 122 3.62 22.55 35.29
CA HIS A 122 4.51 21.65 34.55
C HIS A 122 5.14 22.36 33.34
N GLY A 123 4.34 23.07 32.56
CA GLY A 123 4.81 23.86 31.42
C GLY A 123 5.83 24.92 31.78
N LEU A 124 5.65 25.58 32.93
CA LEU A 124 6.60 26.58 33.45
C LEU A 124 7.92 25.99 33.92
N LYS A 125 7.91 24.75 34.42
CA LYS A 125 9.14 24.04 34.86
C LYS A 125 9.93 23.47 33.68
N SER A 126 9.28 23.20 32.56
CA SER A 126 9.92 22.51 31.42
C SER A 126 10.74 23.44 30.52
N GLN A 127 10.51 24.75 30.56
CA GLN A 127 11.19 25.70 29.68
C GLN A 127 11.24 27.11 30.28
N GLU A 128 12.39 27.78 30.14
CA GLU A 128 12.48 29.23 30.45
C GLU A 128 11.60 30.00 29.45
N ARG A 129 10.68 30.81 30.02
CA ARG A 129 9.80 31.65 29.21
C ARG A 129 10.41 33.02 29.02
N SER A 130 10.42 33.50 27.79
CA SER A 130 10.60 34.91 27.51
C SER A 130 9.43 35.71 28.16
N THR A 131 9.69 36.88 28.72
CA THR A 131 8.65 37.77 29.26
C THR A 131 7.64 38.08 28.14
N ASN A 132 6.35 37.77 28.38
CA ASN A 132 5.27 38.21 27.50
C ASN A 132 5.25 39.71 27.37
N ASN A 133 4.87 40.24 26.20
CA ASN A 133 4.78 41.65 25.96
C ASN A 133 3.61 42.27 26.77
N PRO A 134 3.86 43.05 27.86
CA PRO A 134 2.80 43.63 28.67
C PRO A 134 2.04 44.78 27.95
N ILE A 135 2.51 45.22 26.81
CA ILE A 135 1.90 46.28 25.99
C ILE A 135 0.70 45.77 25.18
N CYS A 136 0.62 44.44 24.95
CA CYS A 136 -0.49 43.85 24.23
C CYS A 136 -1.79 43.92 25.03
N LYS A 137 -2.76 44.70 24.52
CA LYS A 137 -4.07 44.90 25.13
C LYS A 137 -5.15 43.94 24.60
N SER A 138 -4.79 42.94 23.80
CA SER A 138 -5.76 42.00 23.23
C SER A 138 -6.53 41.23 24.31
N HIS A 139 -5.95 41.00 25.49
CA HIS A 139 -6.61 40.38 26.64
C HIS A 139 -7.78 41.20 27.22
N GLN A 140 -7.86 42.50 26.90
CA GLN A 140 -8.95 43.35 27.31
C GLN A 140 -10.20 43.25 26.45
N ARG A 141 -10.08 42.61 25.26
CA ARG A 141 -11.22 42.34 24.39
C ARG A 141 -12.05 41.22 25.00
N ARG A 142 -13.33 41.50 25.20
CA ARG A 142 -14.29 40.55 25.77
C ARG A 142 -15.25 40.08 24.71
N ILE A 143 -15.61 38.81 24.75
CA ILE A 143 -16.66 38.20 23.93
C ILE A 143 -17.84 37.98 24.84
N GLN A 144 -18.98 38.58 24.51
CA GLN A 144 -20.21 38.47 25.29
C GLN A 144 -21.10 37.36 24.74
N PHE A 145 -21.61 36.49 25.62
CA PHE A 145 -22.62 35.48 25.34
C PHE A 145 -23.89 35.82 26.11
N ALA A 146 -25.09 35.49 25.57
CA ALA A 146 -26.36 35.76 26.21
C ALA A 146 -26.54 34.98 27.52
N SER A 147 -25.97 33.76 27.61
CA SER A 147 -26.04 32.93 28.82
C SER A 147 -24.86 31.93 28.90
N LEU A 148 -24.63 31.40 30.11
CA LEU A 148 -23.66 30.31 30.32
C LEU A 148 -24.05 29.03 29.56
N GLU A 149 -25.35 28.78 29.37
CA GLU A 149 -25.84 27.65 28.62
C GLU A 149 -25.43 27.73 27.14
N GLU A 150 -25.39 28.92 26.56
CA GLU A 150 -24.89 29.12 25.20
C GLU A 150 -23.38 28.88 25.09
N VAL A 151 -22.61 29.27 26.10
CA VAL A 151 -21.17 28.93 26.16
C VAL A 151 -20.97 27.42 26.17
N GLU A 152 -21.77 26.69 26.93
CA GLU A 152 -21.71 25.23 27.00
C GLU A 152 -22.16 24.58 25.68
N LYS A 153 -23.24 25.06 25.05
CA LYS A 153 -23.73 24.60 23.75
C LYS A 153 -22.73 24.89 22.63
N ALA A 154 -22.00 25.97 22.71
CA ALA A 154 -20.95 26.34 21.80
C ALA A 154 -19.67 25.48 21.98
N GLY A 155 -19.61 24.64 23.01
CA GLY A 155 -18.47 23.78 23.29
C GLY A 155 -17.19 24.54 23.70
N ILE A 156 -17.34 25.76 24.21
CA ILE A 156 -16.19 26.61 24.62
C ILE A 156 -15.63 26.10 25.94
N THR A 157 -14.36 25.71 25.92
CA THR A 157 -13.59 25.30 27.10
C THR A 157 -12.38 26.21 27.27
N VAL A 158 -12.01 26.48 28.51
CA VAL A 158 -10.80 27.23 28.84
C VAL A 158 -9.75 26.29 29.37
N ASP A 159 -8.55 26.34 28.79
CA ASP A 159 -7.39 25.56 29.23
C ASP A 159 -6.13 26.45 29.25
N ALA A 160 -5.15 26.09 30.08
CA ALA A 160 -3.89 26.80 30.15
C ALA A 160 -2.96 26.38 28.99
N ALA A 161 -2.38 27.35 28.30
CA ALA A 161 -1.31 27.11 27.38
C ALA A 161 -0.06 26.63 28.14
N TRP A 162 0.54 25.52 27.70
CA TRP A 162 1.72 24.93 28.32
C TRP A 162 2.71 24.45 27.25
N THR A 163 3.97 24.36 27.61
CA THR A 163 5.01 23.81 26.72
C THR A 163 5.09 22.31 26.88
N ALA A 164 5.05 21.60 25.76
CA ALA A 164 5.25 20.17 25.71
C ALA A 164 6.33 19.85 24.66
N GLN A 165 7.04 18.75 24.87
CA GLN A 165 7.88 18.21 23.81
C GLN A 165 6.97 17.65 22.72
N MET A 166 7.12 18.16 21.51
CA MET A 166 6.44 17.65 20.34
C MET A 166 7.44 16.82 19.53
N THR A 167 7.03 15.64 19.16
CA THR A 167 7.79 14.84 18.20
C THR A 167 7.42 15.30 16.80
N GLU A 168 8.40 15.78 16.05
CA GLU A 168 8.21 16.05 14.63
C GLU A 168 8.12 14.73 13.86
N PHE A 169 7.15 14.64 12.99
CA PHE A 169 6.97 13.52 12.08
C PHE A 169 7.20 14.00 10.66
N LEU A 170 7.97 13.23 9.93
CA LEU A 170 8.04 13.34 8.48
C LEU A 170 7.00 12.38 7.89
N SER A 171 6.12 12.90 7.06
CA SER A 171 5.15 12.09 6.34
C SER A 171 5.59 11.95 4.89
N ALA A 172 5.64 10.73 4.40
CA ALA A 172 6.03 10.41 3.03
C ALA A 172 5.14 9.30 2.47
N PRO A 173 4.78 9.36 1.17
CA PRO A 173 4.11 8.25 0.53
C PRO A 173 5.03 7.04 0.54
N ALA A 174 4.43 5.89 0.81
CA ALA A 174 5.12 4.62 0.90
C ALA A 174 4.38 3.52 0.17
N GLU A 175 5.13 2.56 -0.34
CA GLU A 175 4.63 1.37 -1.04
C GLU A 175 5.32 0.12 -0.51
N ILE A 176 4.53 -0.92 -0.25
CA ILE A 176 5.05 -2.25 0.09
C ILE A 176 5.33 -3.00 -1.20
N ILE A 177 6.58 -3.46 -1.38
CA ILE A 177 6.99 -4.28 -2.52
C ILE A 177 7.63 -5.58 -2.03
N PHE A 178 7.74 -6.57 -2.89
CA PHE A 178 8.56 -7.75 -2.59
C PHE A 178 10.03 -7.37 -2.45
N ASP A 179 10.73 -8.05 -1.55
CA ASP A 179 12.18 -7.94 -1.45
C ASP A 179 12.83 -8.41 -2.75
N GLN A 180 13.37 -7.48 -3.53
CA GLN A 180 13.94 -7.75 -4.86
C GLN A 180 15.15 -8.71 -4.81
N THR A 181 15.76 -8.91 -3.64
CA THR A 181 16.82 -9.90 -3.46
C THR A 181 16.26 -11.33 -3.30
N LYS A 182 14.96 -11.43 -3.08
CA LYS A 182 14.21 -12.68 -2.86
C LYS A 182 13.09 -12.86 -3.89
N VAL A 183 13.32 -12.38 -5.10
CA VAL A 183 12.48 -12.56 -6.27
C VAL A 183 13.26 -13.36 -7.31
N ALA A 184 12.66 -14.39 -7.87
CA ALA A 184 13.22 -15.16 -8.96
C ALA A 184 12.34 -15.04 -10.21
N HIS A 185 12.87 -14.44 -11.27
CA HIS A 185 12.29 -14.45 -12.59
C HIS A 185 12.78 -15.65 -13.37
N LEU A 186 11.90 -16.54 -13.76
CA LEU A 186 12.21 -17.81 -14.38
C LEU A 186 11.86 -17.79 -15.87
N ALA A 187 12.87 -17.91 -16.70
CA ALA A 187 12.75 -18.08 -18.15
C ALA A 187 13.23 -19.47 -18.57
N ALA A 188 12.82 -19.92 -19.74
CA ALA A 188 13.40 -21.14 -20.33
C ALA A 188 14.88 -20.91 -20.67
N ARG A 189 15.75 -21.88 -20.39
CA ARG A 189 17.18 -21.78 -20.73
C ARG A 189 17.45 -21.99 -22.23
N SER A 190 16.44 -22.44 -22.96
CA SER A 190 16.52 -22.74 -24.37
C SER A 190 15.14 -22.59 -25.00
N SER A 191 15.07 -22.22 -26.26
CA SER A 191 13.82 -22.08 -26.99
C SER A 191 13.14 -23.44 -27.19
N GLY A 192 11.81 -23.43 -27.10
CA GLY A 192 11.03 -24.66 -27.28
C GLY A 192 9.53 -24.45 -27.14
N THR A 193 8.78 -25.53 -27.09
CA THR A 193 7.34 -25.52 -26.85
C THR A 193 7.06 -26.03 -25.45
N VAL A 194 6.21 -25.33 -24.71
CA VAL A 194 5.82 -25.76 -23.36
C VAL A 194 4.98 -27.03 -23.47
N TRP A 195 5.56 -28.16 -23.05
CA TRP A 195 4.88 -29.45 -23.10
C TRP A 195 3.81 -29.56 -22.00
N ARG A 196 4.13 -29.14 -20.79
CA ARG A 196 3.19 -29.16 -19.65
C ARG A 196 3.56 -28.12 -18.61
N VAL A 197 2.54 -27.50 -18.02
CA VAL A 197 2.66 -26.65 -16.83
C VAL A 197 2.22 -27.48 -15.61
N MET A 198 3.06 -27.51 -14.57
CA MET A 198 2.88 -28.37 -13.39
C MET A 198 2.40 -27.59 -12.17
N ARG A 199 2.65 -26.29 -12.12
CA ARG A 199 2.33 -25.41 -11.02
C ARG A 199 1.52 -24.21 -11.48
N HIS A 200 0.67 -23.70 -10.57
CA HIS A 200 -0.25 -22.61 -10.82
C HIS A 200 0.03 -21.39 -9.95
N LEU A 201 -0.58 -20.27 -10.33
CA LEU A 201 -0.53 -19.02 -9.57
C LEU A 201 -0.99 -19.25 -8.12
N GLY A 202 -0.26 -18.68 -7.15
CA GLY A 202 -0.57 -18.78 -5.72
C GLY A 202 -0.07 -20.06 -5.03
N GLU A 203 0.50 -21.04 -5.76
CA GLU A 203 1.05 -22.26 -5.16
C GLU A 203 2.41 -21.98 -4.51
N LYS A 204 2.65 -22.61 -3.36
CA LYS A 204 3.96 -22.64 -2.70
C LYS A 204 4.86 -23.63 -3.39
N VAL A 205 6.11 -23.27 -3.57
CA VAL A 205 7.13 -24.08 -4.22
C VAL A 205 8.42 -24.10 -3.42
N LYS A 206 9.19 -25.21 -3.54
CA LYS A 206 10.49 -25.42 -2.90
C LYS A 206 11.60 -25.39 -3.93
N PRO A 207 12.88 -25.17 -3.53
CA PRO A 207 14.02 -25.28 -4.40
C PRO A 207 14.07 -26.65 -5.09
N GLY A 208 14.28 -26.65 -6.42
CA GLY A 208 14.30 -27.86 -7.23
C GLY A 208 12.92 -28.40 -7.63
N GLU A 209 11.84 -27.82 -7.14
CA GLU A 209 10.47 -28.23 -7.50
C GLU A 209 10.14 -27.82 -8.94
N MET A 210 9.56 -28.74 -9.70
CA MET A 210 9.27 -28.55 -11.12
C MET A 210 8.03 -27.69 -11.33
N LEU A 211 8.19 -26.63 -12.15
CA LEU A 211 7.12 -25.70 -12.50
C LEU A 211 6.51 -26.01 -13.87
N ALA A 212 7.36 -26.31 -14.84
CA ALA A 212 6.94 -26.64 -16.19
C ALA A 212 7.97 -27.54 -16.89
N LEU A 213 7.57 -28.15 -17.98
CA LEU A 213 8.41 -28.91 -18.93
C LEU A 213 8.35 -28.24 -20.29
N VAL A 214 9.52 -27.95 -20.85
CA VAL A 214 9.68 -27.34 -22.17
C VAL A 214 10.30 -28.40 -23.10
N ASP A 215 9.69 -28.65 -24.25
CA ASP A 215 10.24 -29.51 -25.33
C ASP A 215 11.15 -28.64 -26.19
N SER A 216 12.47 -28.86 -26.07
CA SER A 216 13.51 -28.11 -26.78
C SER A 216 14.38 -28.99 -27.65
N MET A 217 14.44 -28.67 -28.93
CA MET A 217 15.31 -29.36 -29.90
C MET A 217 16.79 -29.25 -29.51
N GLU A 218 17.21 -28.16 -28.88
CA GLU A 218 18.58 -27.96 -28.43
C GLU A 218 18.99 -28.97 -27.36
N VAL A 219 18.08 -29.27 -26.43
CA VAL A 219 18.27 -30.30 -25.40
C VAL A 219 18.43 -31.68 -26.04
N GLY A 220 17.58 -32.02 -27.02
CA GLY A 220 17.68 -33.26 -27.76
C GLY A 220 19.01 -33.40 -28.49
N LYS A 221 19.47 -32.34 -29.14
CA LYS A 221 20.76 -32.29 -29.81
C LYS A 221 21.91 -32.49 -28.81
N ALA A 222 21.93 -31.74 -27.70
CA ALA A 222 22.98 -31.87 -26.70
C ALA A 222 23.05 -33.26 -26.05
N LYS A 223 21.90 -33.92 -25.82
CA LYS A 223 21.85 -35.33 -25.38
C LYS A 223 22.42 -36.30 -26.43
N SER A 224 22.09 -36.09 -27.71
CA SER A 224 22.60 -36.91 -28.81
C SER A 224 24.11 -36.71 -29.00
N ASP A 225 24.59 -35.47 -28.93
CA ASP A 225 26.03 -35.16 -29.04
C ASP A 225 26.80 -35.84 -27.90
N LEU A 226 26.27 -35.83 -26.67
CA LEU A 226 26.90 -36.54 -25.55
C LEU A 226 26.99 -38.07 -25.81
N LEU A 227 25.89 -38.68 -26.26
CA LEU A 227 25.90 -40.12 -26.60
C LEU A 227 26.94 -40.47 -27.65
N GLN A 228 27.05 -39.66 -28.72
CA GLN A 228 28.07 -39.84 -29.76
C GLN A 228 29.48 -39.74 -29.22
N MET A 229 29.73 -38.69 -28.34
CA MET A 229 31.07 -38.48 -27.78
C MET A 229 31.45 -39.57 -26.78
N VAL A 230 30.50 -40.12 -26.02
CA VAL A 230 30.74 -41.27 -25.13
C VAL A 230 31.14 -42.52 -25.97
N ALA A 231 30.38 -42.83 -27.00
CA ALA A 231 30.68 -43.96 -27.89
C ALA A 231 32.06 -43.82 -28.57
N LEU A 232 32.37 -42.61 -29.07
CA LEU A 232 33.66 -42.30 -29.66
C LEU A 232 34.83 -42.46 -28.67
N SER A 233 34.68 -41.91 -27.45
CA SER A 233 35.68 -42.00 -26.40
C SER A 233 35.94 -43.45 -25.97
N GLN A 234 34.87 -44.25 -25.84
CA GLN A 234 34.98 -45.69 -25.57
C GLN A 234 35.72 -46.44 -26.68
N LEU A 235 35.40 -46.18 -27.96
CA LEU A 235 36.10 -46.76 -29.09
C LEU A 235 37.61 -46.42 -29.07
N ARG A 236 37.94 -45.11 -28.83
CA ARG A 236 39.36 -44.70 -28.77
C ARG A 236 40.09 -45.33 -27.60
N THR A 237 39.41 -45.45 -26.43
CA THR A 237 39.98 -46.15 -25.27
C THR A 237 40.28 -47.60 -25.55
N LEU A 238 39.36 -48.33 -26.20
CA LEU A 238 39.54 -49.70 -26.60
C LEU A 238 40.67 -49.86 -27.64
N THR A 239 40.73 -48.94 -28.61
CA THR A 239 41.79 -48.92 -29.64
C THR A 239 43.17 -48.73 -28.99
N LEU A 240 43.32 -47.76 -28.13
CA LEU A 240 44.55 -47.52 -27.39
C LEU A 240 44.93 -48.72 -26.50
N GLY A 241 43.95 -49.34 -25.81
CA GLY A 241 44.14 -50.57 -25.04
C GLY A 241 44.69 -51.74 -25.87
N ARG A 242 44.12 -51.94 -27.05
CA ARG A 242 44.61 -53.01 -28.01
C ARG A 242 46.01 -52.72 -28.49
N LEU A 243 46.33 -51.46 -28.87
CA LEU A 243 47.66 -51.05 -29.30
C LEU A 243 48.71 -51.21 -28.20
N ARG A 244 48.39 -50.88 -26.98
CA ARG A 244 49.23 -51.05 -25.79
C ARG A 244 49.46 -52.56 -25.50
N ALA A 245 48.42 -53.41 -25.64
CA ALA A 245 48.50 -54.82 -25.43
C ALA A 245 49.39 -55.53 -26.48
N ALA A 246 49.49 -55.01 -27.72
CA ALA A 246 50.37 -55.50 -28.79
C ALA A 246 51.88 -55.21 -28.50
N GLY A 247 52.20 -54.37 -27.55
CA GLY A 247 53.55 -54.15 -27.02
C GLY A 247 54.54 -53.67 -28.08
N GLN A 248 55.72 -54.34 -28.16
CA GLN A 248 56.79 -53.96 -29.08
C GLN A 248 56.46 -54.05 -30.54
N ALA A 249 55.40 -54.74 -30.94
CA ALA A 249 54.91 -54.79 -32.31
C ALA A 249 54.25 -53.51 -32.81
N THR A 250 53.95 -52.57 -31.94
CA THR A 250 53.30 -51.28 -32.26
C THR A 250 54.34 -50.21 -32.45
N PRO A 251 54.40 -49.47 -33.57
CA PRO A 251 55.25 -48.33 -33.78
C PRO A 251 54.88 -47.20 -32.76
N PHE A 252 55.90 -46.55 -32.24
CA PHE A 252 55.72 -45.45 -31.23
C PHE A 252 54.80 -44.31 -31.74
N ALA A 253 54.98 -43.92 -33.01
CA ALA A 253 54.13 -42.90 -33.65
C ALA A 253 52.63 -43.29 -33.67
N THR A 254 52.29 -44.57 -33.91
CA THR A 254 50.89 -45.05 -33.89
C THR A 254 50.30 -45.04 -32.50
N LEU A 255 51.11 -45.29 -31.47
CA LEU A 255 50.65 -45.19 -30.09
C LEU A 255 50.40 -43.74 -29.69
N GLU A 256 51.31 -42.82 -30.03
CA GLU A 256 51.22 -41.39 -29.79
C GLU A 256 49.99 -40.79 -30.49
N GLU A 257 49.70 -41.19 -31.75
CA GLU A 257 48.51 -40.80 -32.48
C GLU A 257 47.21 -41.28 -31.79
N ALA A 258 47.20 -42.54 -31.32
CA ALA A 258 46.05 -43.09 -30.61
C ALA A 258 45.83 -42.37 -29.26
N GLU A 259 46.89 -42.02 -28.54
CA GLU A 259 46.81 -41.23 -27.30
C GLU A 259 46.31 -39.82 -27.56
N SER A 260 46.76 -39.19 -28.64
CA SER A 260 46.30 -37.88 -29.07
C SER A 260 44.81 -37.91 -29.45
N SER A 261 44.38 -38.91 -30.22
CA SER A 261 42.99 -39.15 -30.59
C SER A 261 42.09 -39.37 -29.36
N LEU A 262 42.58 -40.11 -28.37
CA LEU A 262 41.82 -40.29 -27.11
C LEU A 262 41.72 -38.98 -26.35
N ARG A 263 42.79 -38.19 -26.23
CA ARG A 263 42.72 -36.87 -25.61
C ARG A 263 41.73 -35.94 -26.29
N GLU A 264 41.71 -35.90 -27.62
CA GLU A 264 40.78 -35.12 -28.41
C GLU A 264 39.32 -35.55 -28.13
N SER A 265 39.05 -36.85 -28.14
CA SER A 265 37.70 -37.38 -27.88
C SER A 265 37.24 -37.08 -26.43
N THR A 266 38.17 -37.10 -25.46
CA THR A 266 37.89 -36.77 -24.07
C THR A 266 37.54 -35.29 -23.91
N ILE A 267 38.24 -34.38 -24.60
CA ILE A 267 37.91 -32.94 -24.63
C ILE A 267 36.52 -32.71 -25.21
N LYS A 268 36.20 -33.37 -26.36
CA LYS A 268 34.85 -33.26 -26.97
C LYS A 268 33.77 -33.82 -26.06
N LEU A 269 34.03 -34.91 -25.36
CA LEU A 269 33.11 -35.48 -24.37
C LEU A 269 32.82 -34.50 -23.22
N ASN A 270 33.87 -33.88 -22.66
CA ASN A 270 33.71 -32.90 -21.62
C ASN A 270 32.93 -31.66 -22.11
N ALA A 271 33.17 -31.21 -23.33
CA ALA A 271 32.41 -30.12 -23.93
C ALA A 271 30.93 -30.48 -24.11
N ALA A 272 30.60 -31.68 -24.56
CA ALA A 272 29.22 -32.15 -24.69
C ALA A 272 28.53 -32.27 -23.33
N ARG A 273 29.25 -32.75 -22.31
CA ARG A 273 28.76 -32.76 -20.93
C ARG A 273 28.46 -31.34 -20.41
N GLN A 274 29.38 -30.39 -20.65
CA GLN A 274 29.23 -29.02 -20.23
C GLN A 274 28.02 -28.34 -20.90
N SER A 275 27.74 -28.66 -22.15
CA SER A 275 26.57 -28.15 -22.86
C SER A 275 25.26 -28.53 -22.15
N LEU A 276 25.12 -29.73 -21.62
CA LEU A 276 23.97 -30.17 -20.85
C LEU A 276 23.88 -29.43 -19.49
N VAL A 277 25.02 -29.24 -18.82
CA VAL A 277 25.10 -28.48 -17.57
C VAL A 277 24.66 -27.01 -17.79
N ASN A 278 25.09 -26.40 -18.90
CA ASN A 278 24.69 -25.01 -19.25
C ASN A 278 23.20 -24.90 -19.51
N LEU A 279 22.55 -25.95 -20.06
CA LEU A 279 21.11 -26.05 -20.18
C LEU A 279 20.39 -26.29 -18.84
N GLY A 280 21.13 -26.46 -17.73
CA GLY A 280 20.57 -26.70 -16.40
C GLY A 280 20.22 -28.14 -16.10
N LEU A 281 20.73 -29.06 -16.88
CA LEU A 281 20.51 -30.49 -16.65
C LEU A 281 21.62 -31.08 -15.74
N PRO A 282 21.27 -31.73 -14.61
CA PRO A 282 22.24 -32.22 -13.66
C PRO A 282 22.99 -33.44 -14.24
N MET A 283 24.32 -33.36 -14.29
CA MET A 283 25.17 -34.44 -14.81
C MET A 283 25.98 -35.16 -13.71
N ASP A 284 25.83 -34.76 -12.46
CA ASP A 284 26.67 -35.22 -11.35
C ASP A 284 26.42 -36.68 -10.96
N ASN A 285 25.20 -37.16 -11.21
CA ASN A 285 24.80 -38.53 -10.87
C ASN A 285 25.03 -39.57 -12.02
N ILE A 286 25.64 -39.14 -13.11
CA ILE A 286 25.89 -40.01 -14.25
C ILE A 286 27.39 -40.39 -14.32
N ASN A 287 27.71 -41.58 -13.82
CA ASN A 287 29.03 -42.16 -14.05
C ASN A 287 29.14 -42.65 -15.47
N MET A 288 30.05 -42.05 -16.25
CA MET A 288 30.26 -42.40 -17.67
C MET A 288 31.26 -43.54 -17.87
N GLN A 289 31.97 -43.97 -16.82
CA GLN A 289 32.92 -45.06 -16.89
C GLN A 289 32.18 -46.41 -16.88
N GLY A 290 32.37 -47.19 -17.94
CA GLY A 290 31.81 -48.53 -18.04
C GLY A 290 30.30 -48.62 -18.33
N ILE A 291 29.62 -47.46 -18.55
CA ILE A 291 28.20 -47.44 -18.93
C ILE A 291 28.03 -47.80 -20.39
N THR A 292 27.08 -48.67 -20.72
CA THR A 292 26.72 -48.93 -22.10
C THR A 292 25.93 -47.78 -22.73
N THR A 293 25.98 -47.64 -24.04
CA THR A 293 25.27 -46.58 -24.76
C THR A 293 23.75 -46.63 -24.48
N GLU A 294 23.18 -47.82 -24.41
CA GLU A 294 21.75 -48.06 -24.15
C GLU A 294 21.36 -47.64 -22.72
N MET A 295 22.23 -47.98 -21.75
CA MET A 295 22.00 -47.57 -20.37
C MET A 295 22.10 -46.04 -20.18
N LEU A 296 23.05 -45.40 -20.90
CA LEU A 296 23.20 -43.96 -20.89
C LEU A 296 21.99 -43.29 -21.55
N GLU A 297 21.55 -43.80 -22.69
CA GLU A 297 20.38 -43.33 -23.42
C GLU A 297 19.14 -43.33 -22.52
N SER A 298 18.89 -44.42 -21.79
CA SER A 298 17.77 -44.53 -20.88
C SER A 298 17.84 -43.51 -19.72
N LYS A 299 19.04 -43.27 -19.17
CA LYS A 299 19.27 -42.25 -18.12
C LYS A 299 19.09 -40.82 -18.63
N LEU A 300 19.49 -40.57 -19.88
CA LEU A 300 19.37 -39.23 -20.47
C LEU A 300 17.93 -38.90 -20.89
N HIS A 301 17.08 -39.93 -21.12
CA HIS A 301 15.71 -39.70 -21.59
C HIS A 301 14.94 -38.70 -20.68
N PHE A 302 14.91 -38.99 -19.40
CA PHE A 302 14.24 -38.11 -18.37
C PHE A 302 15.24 -37.39 -17.47
N LEU A 303 16.39 -37.01 -18.01
CA LEU A 303 17.40 -36.29 -17.23
C LEU A 303 16.86 -35.02 -16.63
N GLY A 304 17.04 -34.83 -15.32
CA GLY A 304 16.57 -33.66 -14.56
C GLY A 304 15.09 -33.70 -14.19
N ILE A 305 14.34 -34.73 -14.61
CA ILE A 305 12.94 -34.91 -14.23
C ILE A 305 12.87 -35.76 -12.95
N PRO A 306 12.19 -35.34 -11.88
CA PRO A 306 11.99 -36.15 -10.68
C PRO A 306 11.35 -37.51 -10.95
N ALA A 307 11.75 -38.52 -10.21
CA ALA A 307 11.35 -39.92 -10.46
C ALA A 307 9.83 -40.16 -10.37
N ASP A 308 9.16 -39.43 -9.48
CA ASP A 308 7.70 -39.46 -9.29
C ASP A 308 6.93 -38.97 -10.53
N ILE A 309 7.51 -38.02 -11.25
CA ILE A 309 6.95 -37.50 -12.50
C ILE A 309 7.40 -38.37 -13.68
N ALA A 310 8.69 -38.72 -13.73
CA ALA A 310 9.23 -39.59 -14.80
C ALA A 310 8.50 -40.91 -14.90
N SER A 311 8.10 -41.52 -13.78
CA SER A 311 7.34 -42.79 -13.74
C SER A 311 5.94 -42.70 -14.36
N LYS A 312 5.38 -41.50 -14.47
CA LYS A 312 4.07 -41.24 -15.09
C LYS A 312 4.17 -40.92 -16.60
N LEU A 313 5.39 -40.80 -17.12
CA LEU A 313 5.65 -40.50 -18.51
C LEU A 313 5.94 -41.80 -19.27
N ASP A 314 5.28 -41.99 -20.41
CA ASP A 314 5.53 -43.10 -21.30
C ASP A 314 6.74 -42.76 -22.18
N PRO A 315 7.89 -43.47 -22.04
CA PRO A 315 9.07 -43.20 -22.87
C PRO A 315 8.84 -43.32 -24.37
N ALA A 316 7.86 -44.14 -24.79
CA ALA A 316 7.56 -44.35 -26.22
C ALA A 316 6.77 -43.15 -26.81
N LYS A 317 6.06 -42.39 -25.96
CA LYS A 317 5.23 -41.26 -26.40
C LYS A 317 5.82 -39.89 -26.05
N THR A 318 6.84 -39.86 -25.20
CA THR A 318 7.43 -38.62 -24.68
C THR A 318 8.76 -38.36 -25.40
N THR A 319 8.97 -37.16 -25.86
CA THR A 319 10.21 -36.76 -26.51
C THR A 319 11.38 -36.78 -25.54
N ARG A 320 12.61 -36.96 -26.02
CA ARG A 320 13.83 -36.84 -25.21
C ARG A 320 14.26 -35.41 -24.97
N ASN A 321 13.54 -34.48 -25.58
CA ASN A 321 13.90 -33.06 -25.63
C ASN A 321 13.44 -32.26 -24.38
N LEU A 322 12.84 -32.95 -23.41
CA LEU A 322 12.24 -32.26 -22.23
C LEU A 322 13.31 -31.61 -21.38
N LEU A 323 13.09 -30.32 -21.13
CA LEU A 323 13.85 -29.46 -20.25
C LEU A 323 12.95 -29.08 -19.06
N PRO A 324 13.30 -29.47 -17.82
CA PRO A 324 12.56 -29.07 -16.65
C PRO A 324 12.87 -27.62 -16.29
N LEU A 325 11.84 -26.82 -16.03
CA LEU A 325 11.94 -25.52 -15.39
C LEU A 325 11.63 -25.71 -13.91
N VAL A 326 12.61 -25.44 -13.05
CA VAL A 326 12.53 -25.67 -11.60
C VAL A 326 12.66 -24.37 -10.82
N SER A 327 12.04 -24.31 -9.65
CA SER A 327 12.24 -23.18 -8.74
C SER A 327 13.64 -23.18 -8.15
N PRO A 328 14.36 -22.04 -8.12
CA PRO A 328 15.66 -21.93 -7.46
C PRO A 328 15.56 -21.71 -5.96
N MET A 329 14.36 -21.36 -5.43
CA MET A 329 14.17 -20.94 -4.05
C MET A 329 12.80 -21.39 -3.50
N ASP A 330 12.67 -21.35 -2.18
CA ASP A 330 11.37 -21.41 -1.52
C ASP A 330 10.56 -20.14 -1.80
N GLY A 331 9.28 -20.28 -2.07
CA GLY A 331 8.44 -19.11 -2.32
C GLY A 331 7.03 -19.44 -2.78
N ILE A 332 6.36 -18.40 -3.27
CA ILE A 332 5.02 -18.46 -3.86
C ILE A 332 5.10 -17.96 -5.30
N ILE A 333 4.38 -18.61 -6.20
CA ILE A 333 4.24 -18.16 -7.59
C ILE A 333 3.27 -16.97 -7.63
N VAL A 334 3.79 -15.79 -7.96
CA VAL A 334 3.00 -14.53 -8.06
C VAL A 334 2.66 -14.15 -9.49
N SER A 335 3.41 -14.66 -10.47
CA SER A 335 3.10 -14.52 -11.89
C SER A 335 3.37 -15.80 -12.64
N ARG A 336 2.51 -16.10 -13.60
CA ARG A 336 2.64 -17.21 -14.55
C ARG A 336 2.18 -16.75 -15.93
N GLU A 337 3.16 -16.48 -16.79
CA GLU A 337 2.95 -15.95 -18.15
C GLU A 337 3.17 -17.03 -19.21
N VAL A 338 2.70 -18.26 -18.94
CA VAL A 338 2.92 -19.41 -19.81
C VAL A 338 1.75 -20.39 -19.77
N VAL A 339 1.43 -20.97 -20.94
CA VAL A 339 0.42 -22.02 -21.10
C VAL A 339 1.01 -23.23 -21.87
N ALA A 340 0.42 -24.41 -21.67
CA ALA A 340 0.84 -25.59 -22.41
C ALA A 340 0.59 -25.42 -23.93
N GLY A 341 1.54 -25.82 -24.75
CA GLY A 341 1.52 -25.66 -26.22
C GLY A 341 2.08 -24.32 -26.72
N GLU A 342 2.43 -23.41 -25.82
CA GLU A 342 3.03 -22.13 -26.20
C GLU A 342 4.51 -22.29 -26.58
N VAL A 343 4.95 -21.55 -27.60
CA VAL A 343 6.36 -21.46 -27.99
C VAL A 343 7.02 -20.38 -27.14
N VAL A 344 8.12 -20.72 -26.48
CA VAL A 344 8.87 -19.85 -25.58
C VAL A 344 10.34 -19.77 -25.95
N ASP A 345 10.96 -18.69 -25.56
CA ASP A 345 12.40 -18.44 -25.70
C ASP A 345 13.03 -18.02 -24.36
N ALA A 346 14.34 -17.84 -24.36
CA ALA A 346 15.10 -17.49 -23.17
C ALA A 346 14.86 -16.04 -22.67
N SER A 347 14.23 -15.19 -23.46
CA SER A 347 13.95 -13.78 -23.09
C SER A 347 12.64 -13.61 -22.34
N LYS A 348 11.71 -14.56 -22.50
CA LYS A 348 10.39 -14.52 -21.88
C LYS A 348 10.43 -15.03 -20.44
N ILE A 349 10.01 -14.21 -19.50
CA ILE A 349 9.76 -14.63 -18.11
C ILE A 349 8.48 -15.48 -18.09
N LEU A 350 8.60 -16.73 -17.65
CA LEU A 350 7.49 -17.69 -17.61
C LEU A 350 6.83 -17.76 -16.25
N PHE A 351 7.63 -17.62 -15.17
CA PHE A 351 7.16 -17.60 -13.80
C PHE A 351 7.92 -16.56 -13.01
N GLU A 352 7.25 -16.01 -12.01
CA GLU A 352 7.86 -15.20 -10.96
C GLU A 352 7.57 -15.87 -9.62
N VAL A 353 8.64 -16.22 -8.91
CA VAL A 353 8.59 -16.82 -7.58
C VAL A 353 9.16 -15.82 -6.58
N VAL A 354 8.43 -15.58 -5.50
CA VAL A 354 8.81 -14.61 -4.48
C VAL A 354 8.78 -15.22 -3.09
N ASP A 355 9.63 -14.75 -2.21
CA ASP A 355 9.50 -14.96 -0.77
C ASP A 355 8.42 -14.01 -0.25
N ASN A 356 7.29 -14.57 0.19
CA ASN A 356 6.14 -13.78 0.65
C ASN A 356 6.26 -13.29 2.11
N GLU A 357 7.24 -13.77 2.86
CA GLU A 357 7.43 -13.38 4.26
C GLU A 357 8.30 -12.13 4.41
N HIS A 358 9.16 -11.87 3.44
CA HIS A 358 10.05 -10.72 3.45
C HIS A 358 9.64 -9.71 2.38
N LYS A 359 9.37 -8.49 2.82
CA LYS A 359 8.97 -7.39 1.95
C LYS A 359 9.79 -6.15 2.25
N TRP A 360 9.82 -5.26 1.32
CA TRP A 360 10.35 -3.92 1.50
C TRP A 360 9.22 -2.92 1.53
N MET A 361 9.37 -1.92 2.35
CA MET A 361 8.62 -0.69 2.25
C MET A 361 9.51 0.37 1.64
N THR A 362 9.16 0.87 0.49
CA THR A 362 9.83 1.99 -0.18
C THR A 362 9.09 3.27 0.14
N LEU A 363 9.83 4.31 0.53
CA LEU A 363 9.30 5.62 0.85
C LEU A 363 9.88 6.64 -0.14
N ASP A 364 9.04 7.54 -0.60
CA ASP A 364 9.45 8.66 -1.43
C ASP A 364 9.46 9.95 -0.59
N VAL A 365 10.62 10.26 -0.01
CA VAL A 365 10.79 11.40 0.90
C VAL A 365 11.24 12.62 0.12
N LYS A 366 10.64 13.79 0.39
CA LYS A 366 11.06 15.04 -0.25
C LYS A 366 12.54 15.31 -0.01
N SER A 367 13.23 15.81 -1.04
CA SER A 367 14.68 16.06 -0.96
C SER A 367 15.09 16.99 0.18
N GLU A 368 14.25 17.96 0.53
CA GLU A 368 14.46 18.88 1.65
C GLU A 368 14.39 18.20 3.02
N ASP A 369 13.58 17.14 3.14
CA ASP A 369 13.37 16.39 4.38
C ASP A 369 14.36 15.22 4.51
N ALA A 370 14.99 14.80 3.42
CA ALA A 370 15.89 13.67 3.39
C ALA A 370 17.11 13.82 4.32
N ARG A 371 17.51 15.07 4.63
CA ARG A 371 18.60 15.39 5.59
C ARG A 371 18.31 14.93 7.01
N PHE A 372 17.03 14.70 7.36
CA PHE A 372 16.62 14.25 8.69
C PHE A 372 16.50 12.73 8.79
N LEU A 373 16.73 12.01 7.69
CA LEU A 373 16.66 10.55 7.69
C LEU A 373 17.95 9.95 8.22
N HIS A 374 17.80 8.98 9.12
CA HIS A 374 18.91 8.22 9.67
C HIS A 374 18.61 6.71 9.59
N LEU A 375 19.64 5.93 9.30
CA LEU A 375 19.53 4.47 9.32
C LEU A 375 19.13 3.99 10.72
N GLY A 376 18.20 3.05 10.80
CA GLY A 376 17.63 2.56 12.05
C GLY A 376 16.50 3.42 12.62
N GLN A 377 16.18 4.56 12.02
CA GLN A 377 15.07 5.40 12.42
C GLN A 377 13.76 4.61 12.35
N LYS A 378 12.92 4.78 13.38
CA LYS A 378 11.61 4.14 13.45
C LYS A 378 10.67 4.78 12.41
N VAL A 379 10.02 3.93 11.65
CA VAL A 379 8.99 4.28 10.66
C VAL A 379 7.70 3.62 11.06
N LEU A 380 6.61 4.37 10.99
CA LEU A 380 5.26 3.87 11.20
C LEU A 380 4.54 3.95 9.85
N PHE A 381 4.15 2.82 9.32
CA PHE A 381 3.40 2.75 8.08
C PHE A 381 1.92 2.58 8.38
N GLN A 382 1.13 3.47 7.83
CA GLN A 382 -0.32 3.43 7.87
C GLN A 382 -0.86 3.17 6.46
N GLU A 383 -1.47 2.01 6.29
CA GLU A 383 -2.20 1.68 5.07
C GLU A 383 -3.45 2.56 4.97
N ASN A 384 -3.77 3.07 3.77
CA ASN A 384 -4.86 4.03 3.54
C ASN A 384 -6.25 3.63 4.07
N GLN A 385 -6.47 2.36 4.40
CA GLN A 385 -7.75 1.83 4.91
C GLN A 385 -7.62 1.08 6.24
N SER A 386 -6.45 1.04 6.84
CA SER A 386 -6.18 0.30 8.08
C SER A 386 -6.04 1.24 9.28
N ILE A 387 -6.54 0.79 10.43
CA ILE A 387 -6.38 1.50 11.72
C ILE A 387 -5.06 1.10 12.40
N LYS A 388 -4.37 0.07 11.88
CA LYS A 388 -3.15 -0.45 12.52
C LYS A 388 -1.90 0.07 11.83
N ASP A 389 -1.05 0.72 12.61
CA ASP A 389 0.28 1.11 12.19
C ASP A 389 1.22 -0.09 12.20
N ILE A 390 2.01 -0.23 11.13
CA ILE A 390 3.07 -1.21 11.02
C ILE A 390 4.38 -0.51 11.37
N ALA A 391 5.02 -0.93 12.46
CA ALA A 391 6.28 -0.38 12.88
C ALA A 391 7.46 -1.13 12.24
N CYS A 392 8.38 -0.40 11.64
CA CYS A 392 9.61 -0.93 11.06
C CYS A 392 10.76 0.07 11.23
N ASN A 393 11.96 -0.31 10.81
CA ASN A 393 13.12 0.56 10.89
C ASN A 393 13.70 0.82 9.49
N LEU A 394 14.13 2.05 9.27
CA LEU A 394 14.77 2.46 8.04
C LEU A 394 16.09 1.68 7.85
N SER A 395 16.19 0.96 6.73
CA SER A 395 17.34 0.10 6.42
C SER A 395 18.26 0.68 5.37
N TRP A 396 17.77 1.59 4.54
CA TRP A 396 18.53 2.20 3.46
C TRP A 396 17.93 3.54 3.04
N VAL A 397 18.80 4.47 2.65
CA VAL A 397 18.45 5.78 2.08
C VAL A 397 19.27 5.98 0.81
N SER A 398 18.61 6.39 -0.27
CA SER A 398 19.29 6.68 -1.54
C SER A 398 20.24 7.86 -1.41
N THR A 399 21.40 7.76 -2.07
CA THR A 399 22.34 8.87 -2.21
C THR A 399 21.97 9.81 -3.37
N GLN A 400 20.97 9.44 -4.17
CA GLN A 400 20.50 10.22 -5.32
C GLN A 400 19.03 10.56 -5.16
N ALA A 401 18.68 11.80 -5.55
CA ALA A 401 17.29 12.20 -5.67
C ALA A 401 16.77 11.87 -7.08
N ASP A 402 15.54 11.44 -7.18
CA ASP A 402 14.84 11.32 -8.46
C ASP A 402 14.58 12.71 -9.04
N LEU A 403 15.07 12.94 -10.25
CA LEU A 403 14.98 14.25 -10.91
C LEU A 403 13.54 14.63 -11.32
N LYS A 404 12.66 13.65 -11.52
CA LYS A 404 11.28 13.89 -11.93
C LYS A 404 10.39 14.20 -10.73
N THR A 405 10.50 13.42 -9.67
CA THR A 405 9.68 13.55 -8.47
C THR A 405 10.29 14.48 -7.43
N ARG A 406 11.60 14.75 -7.51
CA ARG A 406 12.40 15.48 -6.51
C ARG A 406 12.34 14.83 -5.14
N THR A 407 12.24 13.51 -5.11
CA THR A 407 12.22 12.72 -3.89
C THR A 407 13.49 11.89 -3.75
N VAL A 408 13.86 11.59 -2.53
CA VAL A 408 14.90 10.63 -2.18
C VAL A 408 14.20 9.34 -1.75
N LYS A 409 14.56 8.23 -2.39
CA LYS A 409 14.02 6.93 -2.01
C LYS A 409 14.65 6.45 -0.72
N ALA A 410 13.83 5.98 0.19
CA ALA A 410 14.26 5.31 1.40
C ALA A 410 13.57 3.94 1.50
N ARG A 411 14.15 3.02 2.25
CA ARG A 411 13.67 1.66 2.36
C ARG A 411 13.70 1.18 3.80
N ALA A 412 12.62 0.52 4.21
CA ALA A 412 12.55 -0.23 5.46
C ALA A 412 12.26 -1.71 5.16
N ASN A 413 12.83 -2.60 5.95
CA ASN A 413 12.57 -4.03 5.83
C ASN A 413 11.33 -4.39 6.65
N LEU A 414 10.43 -5.15 6.04
CA LEU A 414 9.22 -5.69 6.66
C LEU A 414 9.34 -7.21 6.76
N ASN A 415 9.09 -7.72 7.95
CA ASN A 415 8.92 -9.16 8.17
C ASN A 415 7.42 -9.43 8.35
N ASP A 416 6.83 -10.11 7.38
CA ASP A 416 5.40 -10.40 7.32
C ASP A 416 5.17 -11.89 7.61
N GLU A 417 5.25 -12.25 8.89
CA GLU A 417 4.99 -13.62 9.32
C GLU A 417 3.59 -14.08 8.90
N GLY A 418 3.55 -15.00 7.95
CA GLY A 418 2.33 -15.56 7.37
C GLY A 418 1.83 -14.86 6.11
N GLY A 419 2.57 -13.88 5.55
CA GLY A 419 2.30 -13.30 4.23
C GLY A 419 0.95 -12.57 4.12
N LYS A 420 0.55 -11.86 5.16
CA LYS A 420 -0.75 -11.17 5.23
C LYS A 420 -0.77 -9.83 4.50
N MET A 421 0.39 -9.18 4.40
CA MET A 421 0.51 -7.91 3.70
C MET A 421 0.58 -8.17 2.19
N ARG A 422 -0.12 -7.35 1.44
CA ARG A 422 -0.09 -7.44 -0.03
C ARG A 422 1.00 -6.54 -0.58
N ALA A 423 1.79 -7.04 -1.53
CA ALA A 423 2.65 -6.17 -2.32
C ALA A 423 1.82 -5.20 -3.15
N ASN A 424 2.42 -4.08 -3.54
CA ASN A 424 1.77 -2.95 -4.24
C ASN A 424 0.66 -2.29 -3.42
N THR A 425 0.77 -2.36 -2.07
CA THR A 425 -0.09 -1.62 -1.15
C THR A 425 0.53 -0.27 -0.85
N PHE A 426 -0.28 0.79 -1.00
CA PHE A 426 0.14 2.17 -0.76
C PHE A 426 -0.34 2.66 0.61
N GLY A 427 0.45 3.55 1.20
CA GLY A 427 0.17 4.20 2.48
C GLY A 427 1.09 5.38 2.74
N THR A 428 1.10 5.85 3.96
CA THR A 428 1.96 6.94 4.44
C THR A 428 2.70 6.54 5.71
#